data_b9da82e0dbce142b4c5d798bcc44d8dc
#
_entry.id   b9da82e0dbce142b4c5d798bcc44d8dc
#
_cell.length_a   1.000
_cell.length_b   1.000
_cell.length_c   1.000
_cell.angle_alpha   90.00
_cell.angle_beta   90.00
_cell.angle_gamma   90.00
#
_symmetry.space_group_name_H-M   'P 1'
#
loop_
_entity.id
_entity.type
_entity.pdbx_description
1 polymer ?
#
loop_
_entity_poly.entity_id
_entity_poly.type
_entity_poly.pdbx_seq_one_letter_code
_entity_poly.pdbx_strand_id
1 'polypeptide(L)'
;MFVLKLVLKNALRHKLRTILTILGMAIAITAFGFIRTVVTAWSAGVSATSDNRMIVRHSVSFILPLPFAYRDQLERVPGVSGVSYANWFQGQYKDPGDWKNFFPRIAVDPETYFALYPEFIVPPDQFEAFKRDRNACVVGAKLARDQGFTIGDVVTVEGDIYPGRWEFVVRAIYRGKDDKTDETQLFFHYNYLDERLRQEMPGRAGYVGWYILKVASPSEMPRIARTIDDSYLNSRAGTKTETEREFTQSFVSLSSAILESLTAASYVIIGVILIVLANTILMSARERTVEYAILKTIGFSRLHIAGLIIGEAFLIAILGCTIGLALTFPAAGALARQFPTFFPVVNVEVLTLLLAIGVALIAAGVAALFPTVRAFRTRIVDGLRAVG
;
A
#
# COMPACT_ATOMS: atom_id res chain seq x y z
N MET A 1 -17.47 33.89 -20.16
CA MET A 1 -16.67 34.72 -19.25
C MET A 1 -17.52 35.40 -18.15
N PHE A 2 -18.68 35.99 -18.49
CA PHE A 2 -19.56 36.69 -17.52
C PHE A 2 -20.12 35.75 -16.41
N VAL A 3 -20.64 34.57 -16.77
CA VAL A 3 -21.22 33.58 -15.82
C VAL A 3 -20.18 33.11 -14.81
N LEU A 4 -18.95 32.82 -15.26
CA LEU A 4 -17.87 32.36 -14.39
C LEU A 4 -17.49 33.43 -13.34
N LYS A 5 -17.42 34.70 -13.77
CA LYS A 5 -17.15 35.84 -12.87
C LYS A 5 -18.27 36.01 -11.84
N LEU A 6 -19.51 35.73 -12.25
CA LEU A 6 -20.69 35.80 -11.36
C LEU A 6 -20.66 34.64 -10.34
N VAL A 7 -20.32 33.42 -10.77
CA VAL A 7 -20.18 32.26 -9.89
C VAL A 7 -19.07 32.47 -8.85
N LEU A 8 -17.91 32.97 -9.26
CA LEU A 8 -16.80 33.34 -8.35
C LEU A 8 -17.19 34.39 -7.34
N LYS A 9 -17.84 35.47 -7.81
CA LYS A 9 -18.31 36.56 -6.92
C LYS A 9 -19.38 36.08 -5.95
N ASN A 10 -20.22 35.15 -6.39
CA ASN A 10 -21.26 34.55 -5.58
C ASN A 10 -20.67 33.60 -4.51
N ALA A 11 -19.76 32.72 -4.88
CA ALA A 11 -19.10 31.79 -3.97
C ALA A 11 -18.32 32.55 -2.86
N LEU A 12 -17.68 33.68 -3.22
CA LEU A 12 -16.86 34.47 -2.28
C LEU A 12 -17.66 35.50 -1.44
N ARG A 13 -18.96 35.59 -1.60
CA ARG A 13 -19.79 36.54 -0.84
C ARG A 13 -19.83 36.20 0.66
N HIS A 14 -19.96 34.91 1.00
CA HIS A 14 -19.87 34.39 2.38
C HIS A 14 -18.54 33.70 2.59
N LYS A 15 -17.45 34.47 2.60
CA LYS A 15 -16.06 33.97 2.61
C LYS A 15 -15.82 32.85 3.64
N LEU A 16 -16.27 33.06 4.90
CA LEU A 16 -16.04 32.09 5.97
C LEU A 16 -16.67 30.71 5.65
N ARG A 17 -17.92 30.69 5.21
CA ARG A 17 -18.63 29.44 4.86
C ARG A 17 -17.93 28.75 3.69
N THR A 18 -17.65 29.48 2.62
CA THR A 18 -17.00 28.92 1.43
C THR A 18 -15.63 28.35 1.77
N ILE A 19 -14.82 29.06 2.55
CA ILE A 19 -13.51 28.58 3.00
C ILE A 19 -13.65 27.33 3.85
N LEU A 20 -14.57 27.31 4.83
CA LEU A 20 -14.80 26.13 5.68
C LEU A 20 -15.29 24.93 4.87
N THR A 21 -16.12 25.16 3.85
CA THR A 21 -16.58 24.06 2.97
C THR A 21 -15.46 23.53 2.09
N ILE A 22 -14.65 24.41 1.52
CA ILE A 22 -13.46 24.02 0.73
C ILE A 22 -12.48 23.24 1.62
N LEU A 23 -12.23 23.71 2.85
CA LEU A 23 -11.36 22.99 3.80
C LEU A 23 -11.95 21.64 4.20
N GLY A 24 -13.24 21.56 4.52
CA GLY A 24 -13.92 20.30 4.83
C GLY A 24 -13.84 19.31 3.66
N MET A 25 -14.06 19.79 2.43
CA MET A 25 -13.90 19.01 1.22
C MET A 25 -12.44 18.55 1.03
N ALA A 26 -11.48 19.44 1.23
CA ALA A 26 -10.06 19.13 1.11
C ALA A 26 -9.64 18.05 2.12
N ILE A 27 -10.02 18.20 3.39
CA ILE A 27 -9.74 17.20 4.44
C ILE A 27 -10.34 15.84 4.07
N ALA A 28 -11.58 15.81 3.62
CA ALA A 28 -12.26 14.58 3.27
C ALA A 28 -11.66 13.90 2.02
N ILE A 29 -11.27 14.66 1.00
CA ILE A 29 -10.56 14.13 -0.18
C ILE A 29 -9.15 13.65 0.20
N THR A 30 -8.44 14.37 1.07
CA THR A 30 -7.14 13.92 1.60
C THR A 30 -7.29 12.59 2.35
N ALA A 31 -8.29 12.48 3.24
CA ALA A 31 -8.55 11.25 3.99
C ALA A 31 -8.93 10.08 3.06
N PHE A 32 -9.78 10.31 2.07
CA PHE A 32 -10.11 9.32 1.05
C PHE A 32 -8.87 8.87 0.27
N GLY A 33 -8.10 9.80 -0.27
CA GLY A 33 -6.87 9.53 -1.02
C GLY A 33 -5.83 8.80 -0.18
N PHE A 34 -5.66 9.21 1.09
CA PHE A 34 -4.77 8.58 2.04
C PHE A 34 -5.17 7.13 2.32
N ILE A 35 -6.43 6.86 2.70
CA ILE A 35 -6.91 5.50 2.98
C ILE A 35 -6.76 4.60 1.74
N ARG A 36 -7.13 5.09 0.56
CA ARG A 36 -6.93 4.35 -0.69
C ARG A 36 -5.46 4.03 -0.93
N THR A 37 -4.57 4.99 -0.69
CA THR A 37 -3.12 4.79 -0.82
C THR A 37 -2.59 3.76 0.17
N VAL A 38 -3.08 3.75 1.43
CA VAL A 38 -2.74 2.71 2.42
C VAL A 38 -3.16 1.33 1.94
N VAL A 39 -4.39 1.18 1.45
CA VAL A 39 -4.92 -0.11 0.95
C VAL A 39 -4.12 -0.60 -0.26
N THR A 40 -3.80 0.27 -1.21
CA THR A 40 -3.01 -0.11 -2.39
C THR A 40 -1.55 -0.40 -2.06
N ALA A 41 -0.94 0.38 -1.15
CA ALA A 41 0.43 0.14 -0.69
C ALA A 41 0.56 -1.20 0.06
N TRP A 42 -0.44 -1.58 0.86
CA TRP A 42 -0.47 -2.89 1.53
C TRP A 42 -0.49 -4.06 0.53
N SER A 43 -1.19 -3.89 -0.58
CA SER A 43 -1.32 -4.89 -1.64
C SER A 43 -0.18 -4.84 -2.68
N ALA A 44 0.70 -3.84 -2.61
CA ALA A 44 1.74 -3.61 -3.63
C ALA A 44 2.71 -4.80 -3.78
N GLY A 45 3.03 -5.49 -2.66
CA GLY A 45 3.88 -6.68 -2.67
C GLY A 45 3.38 -7.80 -3.59
N VAL A 46 2.06 -7.96 -3.73
CA VAL A 46 1.47 -8.99 -4.62
C VAL A 46 1.76 -8.68 -6.09
N SER A 47 1.84 -7.42 -6.47
CA SER A 47 2.10 -7.01 -7.86
C SER A 47 3.59 -7.07 -8.25
N ALA A 48 4.49 -7.24 -7.28
CA ALA A 48 5.93 -7.36 -7.48
C ALA A 48 6.40 -8.81 -7.64
N THR A 49 5.49 -9.80 -7.50
CA THR A 49 5.83 -11.22 -7.59
C THR A 49 6.13 -11.66 -9.03
N SER A 50 7.00 -12.64 -9.19
CA SER A 50 7.36 -13.23 -10.49
C SER A 50 6.36 -14.29 -10.93
N ASP A 51 6.05 -14.34 -12.24
CA ASP A 51 5.13 -15.32 -12.80
C ASP A 51 5.71 -16.75 -12.90
N ASN A 52 7.02 -16.93 -12.68
CA ASN A 52 7.70 -18.22 -12.80
C ASN A 52 8.33 -18.71 -11.49
N ARG A 53 7.96 -18.12 -10.35
CA ARG A 53 8.40 -18.56 -9.01
C ARG A 53 7.26 -19.20 -8.23
N MET A 54 7.62 -20.25 -7.51
CA MET A 54 6.74 -20.96 -6.58
C MET A 54 7.38 -21.01 -5.21
N ILE A 55 6.55 -21.06 -4.18
CA ILE A 55 6.96 -21.20 -2.79
C ILE A 55 6.46 -22.56 -2.28
N VAL A 56 7.36 -23.33 -1.66
CA VAL A 56 7.01 -24.55 -0.92
C VAL A 56 7.18 -24.26 0.56
N ARG A 57 6.10 -24.33 1.29
CA ARG A 57 6.07 -24.13 2.74
C ARG A 57 5.38 -25.28 3.44
N HIS A 58 5.44 -25.30 4.77
CA HIS A 58 4.72 -26.29 5.55
C HIS A 58 3.19 -26.14 5.35
N SER A 59 2.50 -27.26 5.14
CA SER A 59 1.07 -27.29 4.80
C SER A 59 0.16 -26.67 5.85
N VAL A 60 0.51 -26.81 7.13
CA VAL A 60 -0.30 -26.31 8.26
C VAL A 60 -0.08 -24.81 8.49
N SER A 61 1.18 -24.36 8.48
CA SER A 61 1.51 -22.95 8.75
C SER A 61 2.88 -22.60 8.19
N PHE A 62 3.05 -21.38 7.69
CA PHE A 62 4.33 -20.87 7.22
C PHE A 62 5.36 -20.63 8.37
N ILE A 63 4.91 -20.66 9.62
CA ILE A 63 5.79 -20.55 10.81
C ILE A 63 6.49 -21.88 11.08
N LEU A 64 5.87 -23.01 10.67
CA LEU A 64 6.46 -24.32 10.85
C LEU A 64 7.53 -24.54 9.79
N PRO A 65 8.73 -25.00 10.18
CA PRO A 65 9.82 -25.18 9.24
C PRO A 65 9.72 -26.51 8.48
N LEU A 66 10.37 -26.56 7.33
CA LEU A 66 10.56 -27.76 6.51
C LEU A 66 11.95 -28.34 6.71
N PRO A 67 12.13 -29.67 6.63
CA PRO A 67 13.46 -30.28 6.68
C PRO A 67 14.35 -29.80 5.52
N PHE A 68 15.60 -29.47 5.81
CA PHE A 68 16.59 -29.08 4.79
C PHE A 68 16.82 -30.17 3.72
N ALA A 69 16.64 -31.43 4.10
CA ALA A 69 16.80 -32.57 3.20
C ALA A 69 15.79 -32.61 2.02
N TYR A 70 14.72 -31.80 2.06
CA TYR A 70 13.76 -31.76 0.95
C TYR A 70 14.35 -31.07 -0.30
N ARG A 71 15.40 -30.26 -0.15
CA ARG A 71 16.06 -29.56 -1.25
C ARG A 71 16.38 -30.50 -2.42
N ASP A 72 17.10 -31.60 -2.17
CA ASP A 72 17.58 -32.49 -3.21
C ASP A 72 16.44 -33.19 -3.97
N GLN A 73 15.30 -33.42 -3.31
CA GLN A 73 14.12 -33.98 -3.94
C GLN A 73 13.39 -32.94 -4.78
N LEU A 74 13.29 -31.70 -4.30
CA LEU A 74 12.68 -30.60 -5.04
C LEU A 74 13.45 -30.24 -6.32
N GLU A 75 14.79 -30.32 -6.28
CA GLU A 75 15.65 -30.13 -7.46
C GLU A 75 15.42 -31.18 -8.57
N ARG A 76 14.96 -32.36 -8.21
CA ARG A 76 14.70 -33.47 -9.16
C ARG A 76 13.31 -33.45 -9.76
N VAL A 77 12.42 -32.54 -9.31
CA VAL A 77 11.06 -32.47 -9.84
C VAL A 77 11.08 -31.97 -11.29
N PRO A 78 10.52 -32.71 -12.25
CA PRO A 78 10.51 -32.31 -13.65
C PRO A 78 9.79 -30.96 -13.84
N GLY A 79 10.46 -30.01 -14.50
CA GLY A 79 9.96 -28.66 -14.71
C GLY A 79 10.49 -27.63 -13.71
N VAL A 80 11.15 -28.04 -12.65
CA VAL A 80 11.90 -27.15 -11.74
C VAL A 80 13.27 -26.87 -12.36
N SER A 81 13.61 -25.60 -12.50
CA SER A 81 14.88 -25.12 -13.10
C SER A 81 15.85 -24.55 -12.07
N GLY A 82 15.40 -24.30 -10.85
CA GLY A 82 16.24 -23.83 -9.76
C GLY A 82 15.51 -23.90 -8.43
N VAL A 83 16.28 -24.18 -7.37
CA VAL A 83 15.78 -24.27 -6.00
C VAL A 83 16.66 -23.41 -5.10
N SER A 84 16.02 -22.65 -4.25
CA SER A 84 16.66 -21.94 -3.15
C SER A 84 15.83 -22.11 -1.88
N TYR A 85 16.34 -21.61 -0.78
CA TYR A 85 15.62 -21.69 0.50
C TYR A 85 15.88 -20.44 1.33
N ALA A 86 14.94 -20.17 2.22
CA ALA A 86 15.01 -19.04 3.12
C ALA A 86 14.44 -19.40 4.49
N ASN A 87 14.88 -18.66 5.50
CA ASN A 87 14.38 -18.80 6.84
C ASN A 87 14.16 -17.43 7.47
N TRP A 88 13.00 -17.24 8.09
CA TRP A 88 12.69 -16.02 8.80
C TRP A 88 13.51 -15.95 10.08
N PHE A 89 14.20 -14.83 10.27
CA PHE A 89 14.95 -14.53 11.47
C PHE A 89 14.33 -13.32 12.16
N GLN A 90 13.53 -13.55 13.15
CA GLN A 90 13.00 -12.48 13.97
C GLN A 90 13.99 -12.10 15.06
N GLY A 91 14.06 -10.81 15.40
CA GLY A 91 14.92 -10.31 16.44
C GLY A 91 14.73 -8.81 16.61
N GLN A 92 15.42 -8.25 17.60
CA GLN A 92 15.32 -6.84 17.97
C GLN A 92 16.63 -6.14 17.61
N TYR A 93 16.52 -5.01 16.92
CA TYR A 93 17.64 -4.13 16.62
C TYR A 93 17.43 -2.81 17.35
N LYS A 94 18.40 -2.42 18.20
CA LYS A 94 18.29 -1.25 19.06
C LYS A 94 17.02 -1.29 19.94
N ASP A 95 16.30 -0.16 20.02
CA ASP A 95 15.06 -0.03 20.80
C ASP A 95 13.88 -0.70 20.07
N PRO A 96 13.26 -1.74 20.64
CA PRO A 96 12.09 -2.41 20.05
C PRO A 96 10.82 -1.54 20.04
N GLY A 97 10.78 -0.45 20.82
CA GLY A 97 9.67 0.50 20.85
C GLY A 97 9.65 1.43 19.63
N ASP A 98 10.74 1.57 18.90
CA ASP A 98 10.80 2.37 17.68
C ASP A 98 10.60 1.49 16.43
N TRP A 99 9.46 1.64 15.77
CA TRP A 99 9.10 0.91 14.55
C TRP A 99 10.10 1.05 13.40
N LYS A 100 10.94 2.08 13.40
CA LYS A 100 12.02 2.27 12.42
C LYS A 100 13.13 1.23 12.58
N ASN A 101 13.27 0.63 13.76
CA ASN A 101 14.23 -0.42 14.03
C ASN A 101 13.74 -1.81 13.62
N PHE A 102 12.46 -1.94 13.26
CA PHE A 102 11.91 -3.18 12.73
C PHE A 102 12.15 -3.26 11.22
N PHE A 103 12.85 -4.28 10.77
CA PHE A 103 13.04 -4.64 9.36
C PHE A 103 13.16 -6.16 9.22
N PRO A 104 12.71 -6.73 8.07
CA PRO A 104 12.81 -8.16 7.82
C PRO A 104 14.27 -8.60 7.78
N ARG A 105 14.56 -9.70 8.47
CA ARG A 105 15.86 -10.38 8.45
C ARG A 105 15.64 -11.80 8.01
N ILE A 106 16.27 -12.18 6.92
CA ILE A 106 16.01 -13.43 6.24
C ILE A 106 17.35 -14.15 6.03
N ALA A 107 17.46 -15.35 6.58
CA ALA A 107 18.59 -16.23 6.30
C ALA A 107 18.34 -16.89 4.94
N VAL A 108 19.30 -16.80 4.01
CA VAL A 108 19.15 -17.26 2.64
C VAL A 108 20.37 -18.10 2.18
N ASP A 109 20.18 -18.90 1.15
CA ASP A 109 21.29 -19.52 0.46
C ASP A 109 22.06 -18.44 -0.35
N PRO A 110 23.32 -18.16 -0.01
CA PRO A 110 24.09 -17.11 -0.69
C PRO A 110 24.35 -17.40 -2.17
N GLU A 111 24.35 -18.66 -2.58
CA GLU A 111 24.67 -19.07 -3.94
C GLU A 111 23.46 -19.00 -4.89
N THR A 112 22.28 -19.36 -4.42
CA THR A 112 21.12 -19.56 -5.29
C THR A 112 20.05 -18.49 -5.14
N TYR A 113 19.93 -17.87 -3.96
CA TYR A 113 18.81 -16.97 -3.67
C TYR A 113 18.72 -15.78 -4.63
N PHE A 114 19.79 -15.03 -4.79
CA PHE A 114 19.83 -13.84 -5.66
C PHE A 114 19.73 -14.19 -7.16
N ALA A 115 20.09 -15.42 -7.56
CA ALA A 115 19.87 -15.88 -8.92
C ALA A 115 18.38 -16.13 -9.23
N LEU A 116 17.57 -16.46 -8.19
CA LEU A 116 16.12 -16.63 -8.32
C LEU A 116 15.40 -15.27 -8.20
N TYR A 117 16.02 -14.28 -7.59
CA TYR A 117 15.49 -12.93 -7.39
C TYR A 117 16.31 -11.85 -8.12
N PRO A 118 16.29 -11.83 -9.46
CA PRO A 118 17.09 -10.90 -10.27
C PRO A 118 16.68 -9.44 -10.12
N GLU A 119 15.55 -9.18 -9.43
CA GLU A 119 15.12 -7.84 -9.04
C GLU A 119 15.97 -7.22 -7.92
N PHE A 120 16.70 -8.03 -7.15
CA PHE A 120 17.66 -7.54 -6.16
C PHE A 120 19.03 -7.37 -6.82
N ILE A 121 19.36 -6.17 -7.24
CA ILE A 121 20.61 -5.86 -7.92
C ILE A 121 21.69 -5.60 -6.88
N VAL A 122 22.62 -6.54 -6.74
CA VAL A 122 23.80 -6.44 -5.87
C VAL A 122 25.03 -6.18 -6.72
N PRO A 123 25.89 -5.18 -6.40
CA PRO A 123 27.16 -4.98 -7.10
C PRO A 123 28.04 -6.24 -7.04
N PRO A 124 28.67 -6.67 -8.16
CA PRO A 124 29.38 -7.95 -8.23
C PRO A 124 30.51 -8.12 -7.20
N ASP A 125 31.28 -7.08 -6.96
CA ASP A 125 32.35 -7.06 -5.97
C ASP A 125 31.86 -7.24 -4.55
N GLN A 126 30.74 -6.58 -4.21
CA GLN A 126 30.09 -6.69 -2.93
C GLN A 126 29.42 -8.07 -2.75
N PHE A 127 28.87 -8.62 -3.83
CA PHE A 127 28.26 -9.96 -3.81
C PHE A 127 29.30 -11.05 -3.57
N GLU A 128 30.48 -10.96 -4.18
CA GLU A 128 31.58 -11.89 -3.90
C GLU A 128 32.07 -11.76 -2.44
N ALA A 129 32.15 -10.54 -1.91
CA ALA A 129 32.48 -10.33 -0.50
C ALA A 129 31.41 -10.94 0.43
N PHE A 130 30.14 -10.79 0.08
CA PHE A 130 29.03 -11.43 0.81
C PHE A 130 29.18 -12.95 0.81
N LYS A 131 29.38 -13.60 -0.32
CA LYS A 131 29.49 -15.06 -0.41
C LYS A 131 30.66 -15.63 0.40
N ARG A 132 31.77 -14.89 0.47
CA ARG A 132 32.98 -15.36 1.15
C ARG A 132 32.88 -15.31 2.67
N ASP A 133 32.25 -14.27 3.23
CA ASP A 133 32.28 -14.02 4.66
C ASP A 133 30.98 -14.59 5.29
N ARG A 134 31.10 -15.59 6.18
CA ARG A 134 29.95 -16.34 6.76
C ARG A 134 28.96 -15.48 7.54
N ASN A 135 29.44 -14.49 8.29
CA ASN A 135 28.61 -13.57 9.07
C ASN A 135 28.23 -12.31 8.27
N ALA A 136 28.46 -12.33 6.95
CA ALA A 136 28.08 -11.23 6.08
C ALA A 136 26.57 -11.09 5.95
N CYS A 137 26.15 -9.85 5.72
CA CYS A 137 24.78 -9.54 5.29
C CYS A 137 24.75 -8.60 4.09
N VAL A 138 23.65 -8.68 3.36
CA VAL A 138 23.26 -7.78 2.29
C VAL A 138 22.08 -6.97 2.79
N VAL A 139 22.14 -5.65 2.71
CA VAL A 139 21.05 -4.76 3.16
C VAL A 139 20.49 -3.98 1.98
N GLY A 140 19.18 -3.69 2.03
CA GLY A 140 18.55 -2.86 1.01
C GLY A 140 18.99 -1.41 1.09
N ALA A 141 19.04 -0.71 -0.04
CA ALA A 141 19.50 0.67 -0.12
C ALA A 141 18.64 1.64 0.69
N LYS A 142 17.33 1.39 0.82
CA LYS A 142 16.45 2.17 1.67
C LYS A 142 16.75 1.92 3.15
N LEU A 143 16.91 0.65 3.55
CA LEU A 143 17.29 0.29 4.91
C LEU A 143 18.64 0.91 5.29
N ALA A 144 19.62 0.83 4.39
CA ALA A 144 20.96 1.41 4.60
C ALA A 144 20.87 2.93 4.85
N ARG A 145 20.07 3.66 4.08
CA ARG A 145 19.87 5.10 4.28
C ARG A 145 19.16 5.41 5.59
N ASP A 146 18.07 4.67 5.89
CA ASP A 146 17.21 4.95 7.04
C ASP A 146 17.92 4.66 8.38
N GLN A 147 18.81 3.65 8.42
CA GLN A 147 19.58 3.26 9.59
C GLN A 147 21.01 3.81 9.60
N GLY A 148 21.46 4.40 8.49
CA GLY A 148 22.85 4.89 8.33
C GLY A 148 23.88 3.78 8.15
N PHE A 149 23.51 2.61 7.60
CA PHE A 149 24.43 1.50 7.38
C PHE A 149 25.37 1.77 6.18
N THR A 150 26.65 1.46 6.41
CA THR A 150 27.68 1.49 5.38
C THR A 150 28.39 0.13 5.28
N ILE A 151 29.10 -0.10 4.17
CA ILE A 151 29.89 -1.33 3.99
C ILE A 151 30.95 -1.43 5.08
N GLY A 152 30.99 -2.56 5.78
CA GLY A 152 31.88 -2.84 6.89
C GLY A 152 31.27 -2.68 8.27
N ASP A 153 30.11 -2.03 8.37
CA ASP A 153 29.42 -1.89 9.65
C ASP A 153 28.94 -3.23 10.22
N VAL A 154 28.89 -3.32 11.54
CA VAL A 154 28.36 -4.49 12.25
C VAL A 154 26.98 -4.20 12.76
N VAL A 155 25.99 -4.95 12.27
CA VAL A 155 24.61 -4.90 12.70
C VAL A 155 24.40 -5.95 13.79
N THR A 156 24.21 -5.52 15.03
CA THR A 156 23.94 -6.41 16.18
C THR A 156 22.44 -6.55 16.38
N VAL A 157 21.96 -7.78 16.45
CA VAL A 157 20.54 -8.12 16.66
C VAL A 157 20.41 -9.10 17.81
N GLU A 158 19.49 -8.82 18.74
CA GLU A 158 19.04 -9.79 19.73
C GLU A 158 17.95 -10.68 19.12
N GLY A 159 18.22 -11.99 19.03
CA GLY A 159 17.31 -12.94 18.40
C GLY A 159 16.15 -13.30 19.31
N ASP A 160 14.92 -13.30 18.76
CA ASP A 160 13.71 -13.73 19.46
C ASP A 160 13.42 -15.22 19.19
N ILE A 161 13.27 -15.60 17.92
CA ILE A 161 13.06 -17.02 17.51
C ILE A 161 14.30 -17.84 17.77
N TYR A 162 15.47 -17.24 17.53
CA TYR A 162 16.78 -17.83 17.75
C TYR A 162 17.52 -16.99 18.79
N PRO A 163 17.33 -17.26 20.09
CA PRO A 163 17.85 -16.45 21.18
C PRO A 163 19.36 -16.22 21.11
N GLY A 164 19.79 -15.09 21.64
CA GLY A 164 21.18 -14.70 21.72
C GLY A 164 21.53 -13.51 20.83
N ARG A 165 22.74 -13.01 21.03
CA ARG A 165 23.29 -11.88 20.30
C ARG A 165 23.89 -12.34 18.98
N TRP A 166 23.44 -11.74 17.88
CA TRP A 166 23.88 -12.03 16.52
C TRP A 166 24.53 -10.80 15.92
N GLU A 167 25.66 -11.00 15.26
CA GLU A 167 26.43 -9.94 14.62
C GLU A 167 26.57 -10.21 13.14
N PHE A 168 26.07 -9.28 12.33
CA PHE A 168 26.09 -9.35 10.87
C PHE A 168 26.95 -8.22 10.32
N VAL A 169 27.92 -8.53 9.46
CA VAL A 169 28.79 -7.54 8.84
C VAL A 169 28.21 -7.15 7.49
N VAL A 170 27.92 -5.86 7.28
CA VAL A 170 27.39 -5.37 6.01
C VAL A 170 28.46 -5.48 4.93
N ARG A 171 28.29 -6.41 4.00
CA ARG A 171 29.22 -6.62 2.86
C ARG A 171 28.64 -6.16 1.54
N ALA A 172 27.32 -6.02 1.44
CA ALA A 172 26.67 -5.57 0.22
C ALA A 172 25.44 -4.71 0.51
N ILE A 173 25.17 -3.79 -0.40
CA ILE A 173 23.93 -2.99 -0.41
C ILE A 173 23.26 -3.23 -1.76
N TYR A 174 22.09 -3.88 -1.75
CA TYR A 174 21.31 -4.10 -2.96
C TYR A 174 20.38 -2.94 -3.28
N ARG A 175 20.08 -2.78 -4.57
CA ARG A 175 19.05 -1.88 -5.07
C ARG A 175 17.99 -2.67 -5.78
N GLY A 176 16.76 -2.19 -5.70
CA GLY A 176 15.66 -2.72 -6.49
C GLY A 176 15.84 -2.41 -7.99
N LYS A 177 15.41 -3.34 -8.83
CA LYS A 177 15.37 -3.15 -10.28
C LYS A 177 14.35 -2.07 -10.68
N ASP A 178 13.30 -1.93 -9.89
CA ASP A 178 12.24 -0.95 -10.09
C ASP A 178 11.72 -0.45 -8.73
N ASP A 179 10.82 0.55 -8.79
CA ASP A 179 10.23 1.19 -7.60
C ASP A 179 9.26 0.27 -6.82
N LYS A 180 9.01 -0.97 -7.30
CA LYS A 180 8.15 -1.96 -6.63
C LYS A 180 8.96 -2.93 -5.79
N THR A 181 10.28 -2.99 -5.98
CA THR A 181 11.17 -3.88 -5.24
C THR A 181 11.38 -3.35 -3.83
N ASP A 182 11.18 -4.21 -2.83
CA ASP A 182 11.39 -3.86 -1.43
C ASP A 182 12.89 -3.74 -1.10
N GLU A 183 13.34 -2.55 -0.73
CA GLU A 183 14.71 -2.25 -0.30
C GLU A 183 14.84 -2.10 1.23
N THR A 184 13.91 -2.66 2.01
CA THR A 184 13.92 -2.55 3.48
C THR A 184 14.39 -3.81 4.20
N GLN A 185 14.89 -4.81 3.48
CA GLN A 185 15.23 -6.12 4.00
C GLN A 185 16.73 -6.27 4.26
N LEU A 186 17.07 -7.18 5.19
CA LEU A 186 18.42 -7.66 5.44
C LEU A 186 18.46 -9.16 5.15
N PHE A 187 19.38 -9.58 4.28
CA PHE A 187 19.66 -10.96 3.98
C PHE A 187 21.02 -11.38 4.54
N PHE A 188 21.10 -12.58 5.11
CA PHE A 188 22.34 -13.14 5.63
C PHE A 188 22.43 -14.65 5.36
N HIS A 189 23.58 -15.25 5.61
CA HIS A 189 23.84 -16.63 5.29
C HIS A 189 23.01 -17.61 6.16
N TYR A 190 22.26 -18.50 5.53
CA TYR A 190 21.61 -19.62 6.21
C TYR A 190 22.62 -20.54 6.93
N ASN A 191 23.78 -20.78 6.33
CA ASN A 191 24.82 -21.60 6.97
C ASN A 191 25.31 -21.02 8.30
N TYR A 192 25.38 -19.69 8.43
CA TYR A 192 25.72 -19.04 9.71
C TYR A 192 24.65 -19.33 10.77
N LEU A 193 23.36 -19.28 10.37
CA LEU A 193 22.27 -19.63 11.26
C LEU A 193 22.32 -21.11 11.66
N ASP A 194 22.39 -22.02 10.70
CA ASP A 194 22.29 -23.46 10.92
C ASP A 194 23.48 -24.02 11.74
N GLU A 195 24.69 -23.56 11.45
CA GLU A 195 25.88 -23.96 12.22
C GLU A 195 25.80 -23.55 13.70
N ARG A 196 25.34 -22.35 13.97
CA ARG A 196 25.13 -21.91 15.36
C ARG A 196 24.00 -22.66 16.04
N LEU A 197 22.91 -22.95 15.32
CA LEU A 197 21.82 -23.78 15.84
C LEU A 197 22.29 -25.20 16.16
N ARG A 198 23.16 -25.80 15.36
CA ARG A 198 23.75 -27.12 15.66
C ARG A 198 24.50 -27.16 16.97
N GLN A 199 25.14 -26.04 17.34
CA GLN A 199 25.90 -25.93 18.59
C GLN A 199 25.02 -25.61 19.80
N GLU A 200 24.11 -24.62 19.66
CA GLU A 200 23.34 -24.07 20.77
C GLU A 200 21.94 -24.71 20.90
N MET A 201 21.31 -25.12 19.81
CA MET A 201 19.94 -25.65 19.75
C MET A 201 19.80 -26.76 18.68
N PRO A 202 20.42 -27.92 18.86
CA PRO A 202 20.48 -28.97 17.83
C PRO A 202 19.12 -29.43 17.29
N GLY A 203 18.08 -29.38 18.12
CA GLY A 203 16.71 -29.74 17.72
C GLY A 203 16.04 -28.77 16.72
N ARG A 204 16.65 -27.60 16.48
CA ARG A 204 16.18 -26.58 15.51
C ARG A 204 17.07 -26.48 14.28
N ALA A 205 18.22 -27.15 14.26
CA ALA A 205 19.13 -27.19 13.12
C ALA A 205 18.62 -28.13 12.02
N GLY A 206 19.02 -27.86 10.78
CA GLY A 206 18.64 -28.67 9.63
C GLY A 206 17.22 -28.41 9.13
N TYR A 207 16.65 -27.25 9.42
CA TYR A 207 15.33 -26.83 8.98
C TYR A 207 15.37 -25.48 8.27
N VAL A 208 14.51 -25.29 7.28
CA VAL A 208 14.29 -24.02 6.55
C VAL A 208 12.84 -23.57 6.70
N GLY A 209 12.60 -22.28 6.60
CA GLY A 209 11.26 -21.73 6.66
C GLY A 209 10.42 -22.09 5.44
N TRP A 210 11.00 -21.90 4.26
CA TRP A 210 10.36 -22.22 2.97
C TRP A 210 11.41 -22.42 1.88
N TYR A 211 10.98 -23.10 0.80
CA TYR A 211 11.76 -23.19 -0.44
C TYR A 211 11.20 -22.27 -1.50
N ILE A 212 12.08 -21.77 -2.35
CA ILE A 212 11.77 -20.98 -3.54
C ILE A 212 12.13 -21.84 -4.75
N LEU A 213 11.17 -22.07 -5.63
CA LEU A 213 11.37 -22.81 -6.86
C LEU A 213 11.23 -21.88 -8.05
N LYS A 214 12.16 -22.00 -8.99
CA LYS A 214 12.01 -21.42 -10.32
C LYS A 214 11.54 -22.49 -11.27
N VAL A 215 10.49 -22.21 -12.03
CA VAL A 215 9.93 -23.18 -13.00
C VAL A 215 10.23 -22.73 -14.42
N ALA A 216 10.36 -23.70 -15.32
CA ALA A 216 10.64 -23.43 -16.72
C ALA A 216 9.44 -22.80 -17.44
N SER A 217 8.21 -23.20 -17.06
CA SER A 217 6.98 -22.68 -17.64
C SER A 217 5.90 -22.46 -16.57
N PRO A 218 5.26 -21.29 -16.52
CA PRO A 218 4.14 -21.05 -15.59
C PRO A 218 2.97 -22.01 -15.75
N SER A 219 2.73 -22.53 -16.96
CA SER A 219 1.65 -23.49 -17.23
C SER A 219 1.82 -24.85 -16.53
N GLU A 220 3.06 -25.18 -16.13
CA GLU A 220 3.36 -26.43 -15.40
C GLU A 220 3.18 -26.31 -13.87
N MET A 221 3.06 -25.10 -13.34
CA MET A 221 2.97 -24.87 -11.89
C MET A 221 1.90 -25.72 -11.20
N PRO A 222 0.66 -25.85 -11.69
CA PRO A 222 -0.35 -26.67 -11.02
C PRO A 222 0.02 -28.15 -10.96
N ARG A 223 0.72 -28.66 -11.98
CA ARG A 223 1.22 -30.04 -12.02
C ARG A 223 2.37 -30.21 -11.01
N ILE A 224 3.33 -29.30 -11.03
CA ILE A 224 4.49 -29.31 -10.12
C ILE A 224 4.02 -29.25 -8.66
N ALA A 225 3.08 -28.34 -8.35
CA ALA A 225 2.52 -28.20 -7.01
C ALA A 225 1.92 -29.52 -6.51
N ARG A 226 1.06 -30.17 -7.30
CA ARG A 226 0.47 -31.47 -6.96
C ARG A 226 1.54 -32.53 -6.78
N THR A 227 2.50 -32.66 -7.69
CA THR A 227 3.57 -33.66 -7.62
C THR A 227 4.36 -33.53 -6.32
N ILE A 228 4.69 -32.29 -5.90
CA ILE A 228 5.41 -32.04 -4.66
C ILE A 228 4.53 -32.37 -3.46
N ASP A 229 3.33 -31.80 -3.39
CA ASP A 229 2.47 -31.96 -2.21
C ASP A 229 2.03 -33.38 -2.00
N ASP A 230 1.74 -34.16 -3.07
CA ASP A 230 1.43 -35.60 -3.01
C ASP A 230 2.63 -36.41 -2.49
N SER A 231 3.86 -36.01 -2.87
CA SER A 231 5.09 -36.72 -2.43
C SER A 231 5.32 -36.58 -0.92
N TYR A 232 4.84 -35.49 -0.31
CA TYR A 232 5.02 -35.22 1.12
C TYR A 232 3.74 -35.34 1.95
N LEU A 233 2.63 -35.81 1.37
CA LEU A 233 1.32 -35.91 2.03
C LEU A 233 1.37 -36.70 3.35
N ASN A 234 2.14 -37.77 3.40
CA ASN A 234 2.29 -38.63 4.57
C ASN A 234 3.62 -38.43 5.31
N SER A 235 4.34 -37.34 5.03
CA SER A 235 5.58 -37.01 5.71
C SER A 235 5.32 -36.32 7.04
N ARG A 236 6.35 -36.24 7.91
CA ARG A 236 6.28 -35.49 9.18
C ARG A 236 6.08 -33.98 8.96
N ALA A 237 6.49 -33.45 7.80
CA ALA A 237 6.35 -32.08 7.40
C ALA A 237 5.72 -32.02 6.01
N GLY A 238 4.38 -32.15 5.97
CA GLY A 238 3.63 -32.02 4.72
C GLY A 238 3.85 -30.64 4.11
N THR A 239 3.88 -30.59 2.77
CA THR A 239 4.11 -29.34 2.04
C THR A 239 2.81 -28.74 1.52
N LYS A 240 2.82 -27.45 1.31
CA LYS A 240 1.91 -26.69 0.47
C LYS A 240 2.73 -25.89 -0.53
N THR A 241 2.56 -26.23 -1.78
CA THR A 241 3.24 -25.59 -2.90
C THR A 241 2.27 -24.67 -3.62
N GLU A 242 2.62 -23.39 -3.67
CA GLU A 242 1.77 -22.35 -4.26
C GLU A 242 2.62 -21.36 -5.06
N THR A 243 2.02 -20.58 -5.95
CA THR A 243 2.73 -19.53 -6.66
C THR A 243 3.20 -18.45 -5.67
N GLU A 244 4.28 -17.74 -5.98
CA GLU A 244 4.74 -16.63 -5.14
C GLU A 244 3.65 -15.57 -4.94
N ARG A 245 2.81 -15.36 -5.96
CA ARG A 245 1.66 -14.46 -5.90
C ARG A 245 0.62 -14.94 -4.88
N GLU A 246 0.24 -16.22 -4.89
CA GLU A 246 -0.71 -16.80 -3.93
C GLU A 246 -0.16 -16.74 -2.51
N PHE A 247 1.13 -17.05 -2.35
CA PHE A 247 1.82 -16.96 -1.06
C PHE A 247 1.78 -15.53 -0.51
N THR A 248 2.17 -14.53 -1.31
CA THR A 248 2.13 -13.12 -0.90
C THR A 248 0.70 -12.66 -0.63
N GLN A 249 -0.26 -13.08 -1.46
CA GLN A 249 -1.67 -12.78 -1.26
C GLN A 249 -2.22 -13.37 0.03
N SER A 250 -1.71 -14.52 0.49
CA SER A 250 -2.12 -15.12 1.76
C SER A 250 -1.76 -14.24 2.96
N PHE A 251 -0.63 -13.52 2.93
CA PHE A 251 -0.30 -12.53 3.95
C PHE A 251 -1.22 -11.31 3.92
N VAL A 252 -1.55 -10.82 2.71
CA VAL A 252 -2.52 -9.72 2.56
C VAL A 252 -3.89 -10.15 3.08
N SER A 253 -4.30 -11.40 2.83
CA SER A 253 -5.60 -11.93 3.30
C SER A 253 -5.69 -12.06 4.83
N LEU A 254 -4.58 -12.24 5.54
CA LEU A 254 -4.57 -12.20 7.01
C LEU A 254 -5.00 -10.83 7.56
N SER A 255 -4.80 -9.79 6.77
CA SER A 255 -5.20 -8.42 7.10
C SER A 255 -6.51 -7.99 6.42
N SER A 256 -7.25 -8.91 5.78
CA SER A 256 -8.44 -8.60 4.98
C SER A 256 -9.49 -7.83 5.76
N ALA A 257 -9.76 -8.21 7.00
CA ALA A 257 -10.73 -7.51 7.86
C ALA A 257 -10.34 -6.04 8.11
N ILE A 258 -9.05 -5.75 8.24
CA ILE A 258 -8.55 -4.38 8.40
C ILE A 258 -8.72 -3.62 7.08
N LEU A 259 -8.32 -4.21 5.95
CA LEU A 259 -8.44 -3.60 4.63
C LEU A 259 -9.88 -3.35 4.22
N GLU A 260 -10.78 -4.28 4.54
CA GLU A 260 -12.24 -4.12 4.33
C GLU A 260 -12.79 -2.99 5.19
N SER A 261 -12.39 -2.91 6.47
CA SER A 261 -12.78 -1.82 7.38
C SER A 261 -12.29 -0.46 6.88
N LEU A 262 -11.05 -0.36 6.42
CA LEU A 262 -10.50 0.85 5.81
C LEU A 262 -11.25 1.23 4.52
N THR A 263 -11.58 0.24 3.71
CA THR A 263 -12.36 0.45 2.48
C THR A 263 -13.77 0.96 2.81
N ALA A 264 -14.44 0.35 3.80
CA ALA A 264 -15.73 0.83 4.29
C ALA A 264 -15.65 2.26 4.83
N ALA A 265 -14.60 2.59 5.59
CA ALA A 265 -14.37 3.95 6.07
C ALA A 265 -14.22 4.96 4.91
N SER A 266 -13.59 4.57 3.81
CA SER A 266 -13.47 5.44 2.63
C SER A 266 -14.84 5.76 2.00
N TYR A 267 -15.78 4.80 1.98
CA TYR A 267 -17.17 5.06 1.53
C TYR A 267 -17.95 5.96 2.50
N VAL A 268 -17.73 5.81 3.81
CA VAL A 268 -18.33 6.72 4.81
C VAL A 268 -17.85 8.15 4.59
N ILE A 269 -16.56 8.34 4.29
CA ILE A 269 -16.00 9.66 3.96
C ILE A 269 -16.68 10.26 2.73
N ILE A 270 -16.92 9.47 1.67
CA ILE A 270 -17.70 9.92 0.51
C ILE A 270 -19.09 10.41 0.92
N GLY A 271 -19.77 9.66 1.80
CA GLY A 271 -21.07 10.08 2.35
C GLY A 271 -20.99 11.41 3.11
N VAL A 272 -19.95 11.61 3.92
CA VAL A 272 -19.72 12.88 4.64
C VAL A 272 -19.48 14.03 3.66
N ILE A 273 -18.66 13.82 2.62
CA ILE A 273 -18.43 14.82 1.56
C ILE A 273 -19.78 15.26 0.95
N LEU A 274 -20.62 14.29 0.56
CA LEU A 274 -21.93 14.56 -0.03
C LEU A 274 -22.81 15.40 0.89
N ILE A 275 -22.91 15.02 2.17
CA ILE A 275 -23.77 15.70 3.15
C ILE A 275 -23.28 17.14 3.39
N VAL A 276 -21.98 17.34 3.60
CA VAL A 276 -21.39 18.66 3.85
C VAL A 276 -21.62 19.59 2.68
N LEU A 277 -21.32 19.10 1.47
CA LEU A 277 -21.49 19.91 0.25
C LEU A 277 -22.97 20.21 -0.01
N ALA A 278 -23.85 19.20 0.10
CA ALA A 278 -25.30 19.36 -0.08
C ALA A 278 -25.88 20.38 0.90
N ASN A 279 -25.51 20.29 2.18
CA ASN A 279 -25.99 21.23 3.20
C ASN A 279 -25.52 22.67 2.90
N THR A 280 -24.26 22.83 2.49
CA THR A 280 -23.72 24.16 2.15
C THR A 280 -24.41 24.77 0.94
N ILE A 281 -24.62 24.01 -0.14
CA ILE A 281 -25.28 24.50 -1.34
C ILE A 281 -26.77 24.77 -1.07
N LEU A 282 -27.43 23.92 -0.27
CA LEU A 282 -28.83 24.13 0.13
C LEU A 282 -28.98 25.43 0.90
N MET A 283 -28.09 25.72 1.85
CA MET A 283 -28.13 26.94 2.65
C MET A 283 -27.85 28.17 1.79
N SER A 284 -26.85 28.11 0.90
CA SER A 284 -26.57 29.17 -0.08
C SER A 284 -27.78 29.44 -0.97
N ALA A 285 -28.44 28.41 -1.48
CA ALA A 285 -29.63 28.56 -2.33
C ALA A 285 -30.83 29.15 -1.58
N ARG A 286 -31.04 28.79 -0.30
CA ARG A 286 -32.12 29.38 0.54
C ARG A 286 -31.94 30.86 0.75
N GLU A 287 -30.73 31.32 1.10
CA GLU A 287 -30.42 32.71 1.33
C GLU A 287 -30.62 33.59 0.06
N ARG A 288 -30.48 32.98 -1.12
CA ARG A 288 -30.60 33.67 -2.42
C ARG A 288 -31.95 33.51 -3.10
N THR A 289 -32.97 33.02 -2.41
CA THR A 289 -34.29 32.79 -3.02
C THR A 289 -34.87 34.09 -3.61
N VAL A 290 -34.70 35.23 -2.93
CA VAL A 290 -35.11 36.57 -3.40
C VAL A 290 -34.34 36.97 -4.64
N GLU A 291 -33.03 36.81 -4.65
CA GLU A 291 -32.17 37.13 -5.81
C GLU A 291 -32.59 36.31 -7.04
N TYR A 292 -32.90 35.03 -6.88
CA TYR A 292 -33.39 34.19 -7.97
C TYR A 292 -34.77 34.64 -8.47
N ALA A 293 -35.64 35.14 -7.60
CA ALA A 293 -36.91 35.71 -8.03
C ALA A 293 -36.68 36.98 -8.87
N ILE A 294 -35.81 37.87 -8.43
CA ILE A 294 -35.45 39.10 -9.18
C ILE A 294 -34.82 38.76 -10.52
N LEU A 295 -33.90 37.77 -10.58
CA LEU A 295 -33.29 37.32 -11.83
C LEU A 295 -34.35 36.78 -12.81
N LYS A 296 -35.38 36.10 -12.32
CA LYS A 296 -36.51 35.63 -13.14
C LYS A 296 -37.36 36.77 -13.69
N THR A 297 -37.57 37.85 -12.91
CA THR A 297 -38.31 39.02 -13.39
C THR A 297 -37.59 39.78 -14.51
N ILE A 298 -36.24 39.78 -14.48
CA ILE A 298 -35.40 40.44 -15.48
C ILE A 298 -35.23 39.53 -16.74
N GLY A 299 -35.83 38.30 -16.76
CA GLY A 299 -35.84 37.43 -17.93
C GLY A 299 -34.79 36.31 -17.92
N PHE A 300 -34.05 36.09 -16.79
CA PHE A 300 -33.18 34.91 -16.70
C PHE A 300 -33.96 33.61 -16.73
N SER A 301 -33.58 32.69 -17.63
CA SER A 301 -34.21 31.39 -17.73
C SER A 301 -33.89 30.52 -16.50
N ARG A 302 -34.71 29.49 -16.27
CA ARG A 302 -34.49 28.50 -15.19
C ARG A 302 -33.12 27.82 -15.32
N LEU A 303 -32.65 27.58 -16.56
CA LEU A 303 -31.34 26.98 -16.82
C LEU A 303 -30.18 27.87 -16.41
N HIS A 304 -30.31 29.21 -16.55
CA HIS A 304 -29.27 30.12 -16.06
C HIS A 304 -29.14 30.09 -14.54
N ILE A 305 -30.25 30.01 -13.80
CA ILE A 305 -30.25 29.91 -12.34
C ILE A 305 -29.68 28.54 -11.91
N ALA A 306 -30.05 27.46 -12.59
CA ALA A 306 -29.44 26.14 -12.37
C ALA A 306 -27.94 26.19 -12.59
N GLY A 307 -27.47 26.82 -13.67
CA GLY A 307 -26.05 26.98 -13.96
C GLY A 307 -25.27 27.73 -12.87
N LEU A 308 -25.89 28.70 -12.22
CA LEU A 308 -25.27 29.41 -11.08
C LEU A 308 -25.11 28.50 -9.86
N ILE A 309 -26.15 27.73 -9.50
CA ILE A 309 -26.13 26.82 -8.34
C ILE A 309 -25.14 25.67 -8.58
N ILE A 310 -25.25 25.02 -9.74
CA ILE A 310 -24.36 23.92 -10.14
C ILE A 310 -22.93 24.43 -10.25
N GLY A 311 -22.70 25.59 -10.87
CA GLY A 311 -21.38 26.20 -11.00
C GLY A 311 -20.71 26.49 -9.67
N GLU A 312 -21.48 26.95 -8.65
CA GLU A 312 -20.98 27.15 -7.28
C GLU A 312 -20.56 25.85 -6.63
N ALA A 313 -21.38 24.79 -6.75
CA ALA A 313 -21.06 23.45 -6.22
C ALA A 313 -19.79 22.87 -6.87
N PHE A 314 -19.67 22.95 -8.17
CA PHE A 314 -18.50 22.47 -8.90
C PHE A 314 -17.24 23.29 -8.57
N LEU A 315 -17.35 24.61 -8.43
CA LEU A 315 -16.20 25.44 -8.03
C LEU A 315 -15.65 25.03 -6.67
N ILE A 316 -16.52 24.86 -5.67
CA ILE A 316 -16.13 24.42 -4.32
C ILE A 316 -15.51 23.02 -4.38
N ALA A 317 -16.12 22.11 -5.12
CA ALA A 317 -15.64 20.75 -5.27
C ALA A 317 -14.25 20.67 -5.96
N ILE A 318 -14.04 21.44 -7.02
CA ILE A 318 -12.76 21.50 -7.73
C ILE A 318 -11.68 22.07 -6.83
N LEU A 319 -11.94 23.19 -6.15
CA LEU A 319 -10.94 23.79 -5.24
C LEU A 319 -10.62 22.87 -4.07
N GLY A 320 -11.63 22.28 -3.42
CA GLY A 320 -11.45 21.32 -2.33
C GLY A 320 -10.72 20.05 -2.79
N CYS A 321 -11.08 19.52 -3.96
CA CYS A 321 -10.42 18.36 -4.55
C CYS A 321 -8.94 18.63 -4.87
N THR A 322 -8.64 19.77 -5.50
CA THR A 322 -7.25 20.14 -5.84
C THR A 322 -6.37 20.25 -4.59
N ILE A 323 -6.87 20.95 -3.55
CA ILE A 323 -6.14 21.06 -2.29
C ILE A 323 -6.02 19.69 -1.61
N GLY A 324 -7.10 18.90 -1.56
CA GLY A 324 -7.11 17.60 -0.94
C GLY A 324 -6.14 16.62 -1.60
N LEU A 325 -6.12 16.57 -2.94
CA LEU A 325 -5.16 15.76 -3.68
C LEU A 325 -3.71 16.24 -3.44
N ALA A 326 -3.47 17.55 -3.42
CA ALA A 326 -2.14 18.09 -3.12
C ALA A 326 -1.66 17.69 -1.71
N LEU A 327 -2.55 17.59 -0.73
CA LEU A 327 -2.24 17.17 0.64
C LEU A 327 -2.11 15.65 0.79
N THR A 328 -2.69 14.85 -0.10
CA THR A 328 -2.58 13.40 -0.08
C THR A 328 -1.12 12.93 -0.23
N PHE A 329 -0.32 13.58 -1.08
CA PHE A 329 1.08 13.21 -1.30
C PHE A 329 1.96 13.37 -0.05
N PRO A 330 2.00 14.52 0.64
CA PRO A 330 2.79 14.63 1.86
C PRO A 330 2.26 13.73 2.99
N ALA A 331 0.95 13.48 3.08
CA ALA A 331 0.37 12.55 4.05
C ALA A 331 0.85 11.11 3.79
N ALA A 332 0.81 10.64 2.54
CA ALA A 332 1.31 9.34 2.15
C ALA A 332 2.84 9.22 2.39
N GLY A 333 3.61 10.26 2.07
CA GLY A 333 5.04 10.32 2.35
C GLY A 333 5.38 10.31 3.85
N ALA A 334 4.54 10.89 4.70
CA ALA A 334 4.70 10.84 6.15
C ALA A 334 4.50 9.41 6.68
N LEU A 335 3.49 8.67 6.16
CA LEU A 335 3.27 7.25 6.48
C LEU A 335 4.49 6.40 6.13
N ALA A 336 5.02 6.55 4.91
CA ALA A 336 6.18 5.80 4.44
C ALA A 336 7.44 6.06 5.30
N ARG A 337 7.60 7.28 5.81
CA ARG A 337 8.71 7.63 6.71
C ARG A 337 8.53 7.12 8.13
N GLN A 338 7.29 7.05 8.62
CA GLN A 338 7.00 6.58 9.98
C GLN A 338 7.04 5.06 10.08
N PHE A 339 6.59 4.36 9.02
CA PHE A 339 6.49 2.90 8.98
C PHE A 339 7.16 2.33 7.71
N PRO A 340 8.49 2.51 7.54
CA PRO A 340 9.19 2.20 6.30
C PRO A 340 9.14 0.73 5.91
N THR A 341 9.08 -0.17 6.87
CA THR A 341 9.05 -1.62 6.68
C THR A 341 7.66 -2.14 6.31
N PHE A 342 6.61 -1.56 6.92
CA PHE A 342 5.23 -1.97 6.62
C PHE A 342 4.74 -1.42 5.29
N PHE A 343 5.29 -0.29 4.88
CA PHE A 343 4.98 0.40 3.63
C PHE A 343 6.28 0.70 2.87
N PRO A 344 6.98 -0.34 2.37
CA PRO A 344 8.25 -0.15 1.65
C PRO A 344 8.06 0.66 0.37
N VAL A 345 6.90 0.48 -0.28
CA VAL A 345 6.52 1.16 -1.52
C VAL A 345 5.20 1.88 -1.30
N VAL A 346 5.21 3.21 -1.27
CA VAL A 346 4.01 4.04 -1.15
C VAL A 346 3.93 4.97 -2.35
N ASN A 347 3.07 4.63 -3.29
CA ASN A 347 2.79 5.45 -4.44
C ASN A 347 1.30 5.79 -4.50
N VAL A 348 0.98 7.07 -4.73
CA VAL A 348 -0.40 7.48 -5.00
C VAL A 348 -0.72 7.11 -6.43
N GLU A 349 -1.49 6.04 -6.61
CA GLU A 349 -1.85 5.55 -7.93
C GLU A 349 -2.73 6.56 -8.71
N VAL A 350 -2.54 6.61 -10.03
CA VAL A 350 -3.36 7.43 -10.93
C VAL A 350 -4.85 7.11 -10.78
N LEU A 351 -5.19 5.82 -10.56
CA LEU A 351 -6.56 5.40 -10.31
C LEU A 351 -7.15 6.07 -9.06
N THR A 352 -6.37 6.20 -7.99
CA THR A 352 -6.80 6.90 -6.76
C THR A 352 -7.11 8.38 -7.04
N LEU A 353 -6.27 9.05 -7.85
CA LEU A 353 -6.50 10.43 -8.26
C LEU A 353 -7.78 10.57 -9.09
N LEU A 354 -7.97 9.70 -10.07
CA LEU A 354 -9.17 9.69 -10.93
C LEU A 354 -10.44 9.41 -10.11
N LEU A 355 -10.39 8.47 -9.18
CA LEU A 355 -11.52 8.17 -8.29
C LEU A 355 -11.85 9.36 -7.39
N ALA A 356 -10.86 10.02 -6.80
CA ALA A 356 -11.07 11.20 -5.97
C ALA A 356 -11.72 12.36 -6.76
N ILE A 357 -11.25 12.60 -7.99
CA ILE A 357 -11.85 13.60 -8.90
C ILE A 357 -13.28 13.20 -9.24
N GLY A 358 -13.52 11.93 -9.61
CA GLY A 358 -14.84 11.41 -9.93
C GLY A 358 -15.83 11.57 -8.77
N VAL A 359 -15.40 11.19 -7.55
CA VAL A 359 -16.19 11.35 -6.32
C VAL A 359 -16.52 12.83 -6.08
N ALA A 360 -15.54 13.74 -6.21
CA ALA A 360 -15.76 15.18 -6.01
C ALA A 360 -16.79 15.75 -7.01
N LEU A 361 -16.68 15.36 -8.29
CA LEU A 361 -17.61 15.83 -9.34
C LEU A 361 -19.02 15.26 -9.17
N ILE A 362 -19.14 13.96 -8.85
CA ILE A 362 -20.43 13.32 -8.56
C ILE A 362 -21.07 13.97 -7.32
N ALA A 363 -20.27 14.19 -6.26
CA ALA A 363 -20.74 14.85 -5.05
C ALA A 363 -21.26 16.25 -5.33
N ALA A 364 -20.57 17.04 -6.17
CA ALA A 364 -21.03 18.36 -6.60
C ALA A 364 -22.37 18.29 -7.36
N GLY A 365 -22.49 17.37 -8.30
CA GLY A 365 -23.72 17.16 -9.08
C GLY A 365 -24.91 16.78 -8.19
N VAL A 366 -24.73 15.78 -7.32
CA VAL A 366 -25.78 15.31 -6.40
C VAL A 366 -26.16 16.41 -5.39
N ALA A 367 -25.17 17.09 -4.79
CA ALA A 367 -25.40 18.17 -3.83
C ALA A 367 -26.18 19.34 -4.45
N ALA A 368 -25.94 19.65 -5.72
CA ALA A 368 -26.62 20.73 -6.42
C ALA A 368 -28.05 20.34 -6.88
N LEU A 369 -28.40 19.06 -6.93
CA LEU A 369 -29.64 18.58 -7.53
C LEU A 369 -30.87 19.12 -6.79
N PHE A 370 -30.93 18.93 -5.49
CA PHE A 370 -32.07 19.32 -4.67
C PHE A 370 -32.27 20.85 -4.63
N PRO A 371 -31.23 21.68 -4.38
CA PRO A 371 -31.34 23.14 -4.45
C PRO A 371 -31.82 23.65 -5.83
N THR A 372 -31.32 23.03 -6.89
CA THR A 372 -31.70 23.41 -8.28
C THR A 372 -33.17 23.12 -8.54
N VAL A 373 -33.67 21.94 -8.17
CA VAL A 373 -35.11 21.59 -8.31
C VAL A 373 -35.97 22.53 -7.48
N ARG A 374 -35.55 22.88 -6.27
CA ARG A 374 -36.26 23.83 -5.41
C ARG A 374 -36.29 25.22 -6.03
N ALA A 375 -35.17 25.72 -6.55
CA ALA A 375 -35.11 27.02 -7.24
C ALA A 375 -36.01 27.08 -8.48
N PHE A 376 -36.21 25.97 -9.20
CA PHE A 376 -37.16 25.89 -10.32
C PHE A 376 -38.61 26.08 -9.87
N ARG A 377 -38.99 25.49 -8.73
CA ARG A 377 -40.36 25.53 -8.20
C ARG A 377 -40.72 26.85 -7.51
N THR A 378 -39.75 27.69 -7.16
CA THR A 378 -39.99 28.99 -6.51
C THR A 378 -40.74 29.93 -7.48
N ARG A 379 -41.94 30.36 -7.10
CA ARG A 379 -42.73 31.33 -7.85
C ARG A 379 -42.22 32.73 -7.59
N ILE A 380 -42.29 33.60 -8.61
CA ILE A 380 -41.83 35.01 -8.52
C ILE A 380 -42.53 35.75 -7.38
N VAL A 381 -43.85 35.51 -7.22
CA VAL A 381 -44.69 36.11 -6.18
C VAL A 381 -44.23 35.73 -4.76
N ASP A 382 -43.86 34.45 -4.55
CA ASP A 382 -43.42 33.96 -3.22
C ASP A 382 -42.02 34.54 -2.84
N GLY A 383 -41.16 34.76 -3.82
CA GLY A 383 -39.84 35.36 -3.60
C GLY A 383 -39.89 36.86 -3.30
N LEU A 384 -40.86 37.60 -3.85
CA LEU A 384 -41.00 39.04 -3.63
C LEU A 384 -41.79 39.35 -2.33
N ARG A 385 -42.69 38.45 -1.88
CA ARG A 385 -43.42 38.58 -0.59
C ARG A 385 -42.49 38.50 0.64
N ALA A 386 -41.31 37.91 0.52
CA ALA A 386 -40.33 37.83 1.62
C ALA A 386 -39.52 39.14 1.83
N VAL A 387 -39.80 40.18 1.06
CA VAL A 387 -39.13 41.50 1.16
C VAL A 387 -40.05 42.55 1.81
N GLY A 388 -41.31 42.28 2.00
CA GLY A 388 -42.26 43.07 2.76
C GLY A 388 -42.63 42.30 4.04
#